data_af4f8f863a0c1e38fc3df5811ebe61c3
#
_entry.id   af4f8f863a0c1e38fc3df5811ebe61c3
#
_cell.length_a   1.000
_cell.length_b   1.000
_cell.length_c   1.000
_cell.angle_alpha   90.00
_cell.angle_beta   90.00
_cell.angle_gamma   90.00
#
_symmetry.space_group_name_H-M   'P 1'
#
loop_
_entity.id
_entity.type
_entity.pdbx_description
1 polymer ?
#
loop_
_entity_poly.entity_id
_entity_poly.type
_entity_poly.pdbx_seq_one_letter_code
_entity_poly.pdbx_strand_id
1 'polypeptide(L)'
;MYAEWLTGAGFDVQQAHNGLQALDRAFVYPPDIVVTDLNIPGIDGFELTRRLKGDQRTCGIPVLAVTGYAAFASDPGRALRAGCDAVLPKPCSPDELEIAIRRLIEPRSLQIKPNA
;
A
#
# COMPACT_ATOMS: atom_id res chain seq x y z
N MET A 1 -6.83 -14.06 1.15
CA MET A 1 -6.35 -14.59 -0.13
C MET A 1 -4.94 -14.13 -0.46
N TYR A 2 -4.74 -12.85 -0.63
CA TYR A 2 -3.38 -12.35 -0.90
C TYR A 2 -2.43 -12.57 0.27
N ALA A 3 -2.94 -12.55 1.48
CA ALA A 3 -2.10 -12.73 2.68
C ALA A 3 -1.38 -14.08 2.67
N GLU A 4 -2.06 -15.13 2.24
CA GLU A 4 -1.45 -16.47 2.18
C GLU A 4 -0.33 -16.53 1.13
N TRP A 5 -0.57 -15.95 -0.03
CA TRP A 5 0.46 -15.87 -1.07
C TRP A 5 1.68 -15.10 -0.59
N LEU A 6 1.45 -13.94 0.01
CA LEU A 6 2.54 -13.07 0.45
C LEU A 6 3.33 -13.70 1.60
N THR A 7 2.66 -14.38 2.52
CA THR A 7 3.33 -15.12 3.58
C THR A 7 4.21 -16.22 2.98
N GLY A 8 3.70 -16.95 2.00
CA GLY A 8 4.47 -17.97 1.30
C GLY A 8 5.66 -17.40 0.52
N ALA A 9 5.58 -16.15 0.10
CA ALA A 9 6.65 -15.47 -0.61
C ALA A 9 7.71 -14.88 0.32
N GLY A 10 7.55 -15.03 1.63
CA GLY A 10 8.55 -14.60 2.60
C GLY A 10 8.23 -13.29 3.32
N PHE A 11 7.08 -12.70 3.09
CA PHE A 11 6.68 -11.48 3.80
C PHE A 11 6.10 -11.80 5.17
N ASP A 12 6.37 -10.94 6.14
CA ASP A 12 5.72 -10.98 7.44
C ASP A 12 4.44 -10.15 7.34
N VAL A 13 3.31 -10.84 7.15
CA VAL A 13 2.04 -10.20 6.81
C VAL A 13 1.20 -10.01 8.07
N GLN A 14 0.76 -8.78 8.29
CA GLN A 14 -0.25 -8.47 9.30
C GLN A 14 -1.47 -7.90 8.59
N GLN A 15 -2.65 -8.28 9.05
CA GLN A 15 -3.90 -7.85 8.46
C GLN A 15 -4.66 -6.96 9.44
N ALA A 16 -5.29 -5.91 8.90
CA ALA A 16 -6.21 -5.08 9.65
C ALA A 16 -7.59 -5.16 8.99
N HIS A 17 -8.63 -5.09 9.80
CA HIS A 17 -10.00 -5.26 9.31
C HIS A 17 -10.69 -3.95 8.94
N ASN A 18 -10.10 -2.83 9.32
CA ASN A 18 -10.61 -1.51 8.96
C ASN A 18 -9.47 -0.49 8.99
N GLY A 19 -9.76 0.71 8.50
CA GLY A 19 -8.74 1.74 8.36
C GLY A 19 -8.17 2.24 9.70
N LEU A 20 -9.02 2.33 10.73
CA LEU A 20 -8.53 2.78 12.04
C LEU A 20 -7.60 1.76 12.67
N GLN A 21 -7.92 0.47 12.54
CA GLN A 21 -7.05 -0.59 13.02
C GLN A 21 -5.72 -0.61 12.27
N ALA A 22 -5.78 -0.40 10.95
CA ALA A 22 -4.57 -0.33 10.13
C ALA A 22 -3.67 0.82 10.57
N LEU A 23 -4.26 1.98 10.79
CA LEU A 23 -3.53 3.17 11.23
C LEU A 23 -2.87 2.93 12.59
N ASP A 24 -3.61 2.39 13.54
CA ASP A 24 -3.12 2.10 14.88
C ASP A 24 -1.94 1.13 14.84
N ARG A 25 -2.07 0.07 14.07
CA ARG A 25 -0.99 -0.92 13.93
C ARG A 25 0.25 -0.34 13.28
N ALA A 26 0.07 0.53 12.30
CA ALA A 26 1.21 1.19 11.65
C ALA A 26 1.99 2.09 12.60
N PHE A 27 1.31 2.70 13.56
CA PHE A 27 1.99 3.52 14.56
C PHE A 27 2.74 2.67 15.59
N VAL A 28 2.19 1.53 15.97
CA VAL A 28 2.81 0.65 16.98
C VAL A 28 3.96 -0.15 16.41
N TYR A 29 3.76 -0.72 15.23
CA TYR A 29 4.75 -1.53 14.52
C TYR A 29 4.82 -1.07 13.06
N PRO A 30 5.62 -0.03 12.77
CA PRO A 30 5.67 0.51 11.41
C PRO A 30 6.08 -0.57 10.41
N PRO A 31 5.23 -0.87 9.41
CA PRO A 31 5.58 -1.86 8.39
C PRO A 31 6.48 -1.26 7.32
N ASP A 32 7.05 -2.13 6.50
CA ASP A 32 7.84 -1.69 5.35
C ASP A 32 6.97 -1.19 4.22
N ILE A 33 5.72 -1.61 4.18
CA ILE A 33 4.74 -1.18 3.18
C ILE A 33 3.34 -1.40 3.72
N VAL A 34 2.41 -0.54 3.32
CA VAL A 34 0.98 -0.72 3.57
C VAL A 34 0.31 -1.00 2.23
N VAL A 35 -0.43 -2.11 2.17
CA VAL A 35 -1.26 -2.44 1.02
C VAL A 35 -2.71 -2.26 1.45
N THR A 36 -3.42 -1.38 0.79
CA THR A 36 -4.80 -1.08 1.18
C THR A 36 -5.74 -1.09 -0.01
N ASP A 37 -6.93 -1.65 0.21
CA ASP A 37 -8.06 -1.37 -0.66
C ASP A 37 -8.54 0.04 -0.33
N LEU A 38 -8.97 0.76 -1.33
CA LEU A 38 -9.46 2.12 -1.12
C LEU A 38 -10.88 2.15 -0.57
N ASN A 39 -11.57 1.01 -0.63
CA ASN A 39 -12.96 0.90 -0.23
C ASN A 39 -13.07 -0.02 0.99
N ILE A 40 -12.67 0.48 2.15
CA ILE A 40 -12.64 -0.28 3.40
C ILE A 40 -13.54 0.37 4.45
N PRO A 41 -14.03 -0.42 5.45
CA PRO A 41 -14.87 0.14 6.51
C PRO A 41 -14.12 1.10 7.42
N GLY A 42 -14.84 1.98 8.07
CA GLY A 42 -14.29 2.99 8.95
C GLY A 42 -13.80 4.18 8.13
N ILE A 43 -12.56 4.59 8.33
CA ILE A 43 -11.95 5.54 7.41
C ILE A 43 -11.58 4.77 6.14
N ASP A 44 -11.81 5.38 4.97
CA ASP A 44 -11.50 4.71 3.72
C ASP A 44 -9.98 4.74 3.44
N GLY A 45 -9.56 4.05 2.39
CA GLY A 45 -8.15 3.96 2.06
C GLY A 45 -7.50 5.29 1.68
N PHE A 46 -8.29 6.23 1.14
CA PHE A 46 -7.78 7.58 0.86
C PHE A 46 -7.45 8.31 2.15
N GLU A 47 -8.35 8.27 3.12
CA GLU A 47 -8.14 8.93 4.41
C GLU A 47 -7.02 8.24 5.20
N LEU A 48 -6.99 6.91 5.18
CA LEU A 48 -5.89 6.16 5.79
C LEU A 48 -4.55 6.64 5.24
N THR A 49 -4.45 6.73 3.91
CA THR A 49 -3.22 7.19 3.26
C THR A 49 -2.85 8.60 3.69
N ARG A 50 -3.82 9.51 3.69
CA ARG A 50 -3.55 10.89 4.12
C ARG A 50 -3.02 10.95 5.53
N ARG A 51 -3.59 10.17 6.45
CA ARG A 51 -3.15 10.16 7.85
C ARG A 51 -1.76 9.56 8.01
N LEU A 52 -1.47 8.48 7.27
CA LEU A 52 -0.13 7.89 7.29
C LEU A 52 0.91 8.88 6.76
N LYS A 53 0.62 9.54 5.66
CA LYS A 53 1.55 10.49 5.05
C LYS A 53 1.67 11.79 5.82
N GLY A 54 0.67 12.12 6.63
CA GLY A 54 0.67 13.33 7.43
C GLY A 54 1.36 13.22 8.78
N ASP A 55 1.83 12.05 9.16
CA ASP A 55 2.48 11.83 10.46
C ASP A 55 3.94 11.46 10.26
N GLN A 56 4.83 12.10 11.01
CA GLN A 56 6.28 11.88 10.87
C GLN A 56 6.69 10.43 11.11
N ARG A 57 5.94 9.72 11.94
CA ARG A 57 6.26 8.32 12.28
C ARG A 57 5.98 7.37 11.12
N THR A 58 5.10 7.74 10.21
CA THR A 58 4.61 6.84 9.15
C THR A 58 4.73 7.41 7.75
N CYS A 59 5.11 8.67 7.59
CA CYS A 59 5.12 9.32 6.28
C CYS A 59 6.09 8.68 5.29
N GLY A 60 7.11 8.00 5.76
CA GLY A 60 8.07 7.31 4.90
C GLY A 60 7.64 5.92 4.46
N ILE A 61 6.54 5.41 4.98
CA ILE A 61 6.06 4.07 4.64
C ILE A 61 5.37 4.12 3.26
N PRO A 62 5.81 3.32 2.28
CA PRO A 62 5.12 3.28 0.99
C PRO A 62 3.70 2.75 1.15
N VAL A 63 2.76 3.30 0.39
CA VAL A 63 1.37 2.86 0.37
C VAL A 63 1.02 2.41 -1.04
N LEU A 64 0.63 1.16 -1.16
CA LEU A 64 0.15 0.56 -2.40
C LEU A 64 -1.35 0.39 -2.30
N ALA A 65 -2.09 1.07 -3.16
CA ALA A 65 -3.54 0.96 -3.19
C ALA A 65 -3.96 -0.11 -4.20
N VAL A 66 -4.93 -0.93 -3.82
CA VAL A 66 -5.56 -1.90 -4.70
C VAL A 66 -7.03 -1.52 -4.79
N THR A 67 -7.54 -1.24 -5.98
CA THR A 67 -8.87 -0.68 -6.14
C THR A 67 -9.61 -1.32 -7.30
N GLY A 68 -10.96 -1.30 -7.25
CA GLY A 68 -11.77 -1.82 -8.34
C GLY A 68 -11.50 -1.04 -9.63
N TYR A 69 -11.51 -1.76 -10.76
CA TYR A 69 -11.17 -1.15 -12.04
C TYR A 69 -12.08 0.02 -12.40
N ALA A 70 -13.38 -0.09 -12.13
CA ALA A 70 -14.31 0.97 -12.47
C ALA A 70 -14.02 2.26 -11.69
N ALA A 71 -13.72 2.13 -10.41
CA ALA A 71 -13.35 3.28 -9.57
C ALA A 71 -12.02 3.88 -10.03
N PHE A 72 -11.06 3.04 -10.36
CA PHE A 72 -9.78 3.49 -10.89
C PHE A 72 -9.96 4.24 -12.21
N ALA A 73 -10.76 3.69 -13.12
CA ALA A 73 -10.95 4.28 -14.45
C ALA A 73 -11.67 5.63 -14.40
N SER A 74 -12.56 5.82 -13.41
CA SER A 74 -13.29 7.08 -13.29
C SER A 74 -12.42 8.26 -12.85
N ASP A 75 -11.40 7.98 -12.01
CA ASP A 75 -10.44 8.99 -11.59
C ASP A 75 -9.10 8.33 -11.25
N PRO A 76 -8.29 8.04 -12.27
CA PRO A 76 -7.03 7.30 -12.04
C PRO A 76 -6.03 8.02 -11.15
N GLY A 77 -6.09 9.33 -11.06
CA GLY A 77 -5.14 10.11 -10.26
C GLY A 77 -5.52 10.29 -8.80
N ARG A 78 -6.73 9.87 -8.41
CA ARG A 78 -7.23 10.18 -7.07
C ARG A 78 -6.37 9.57 -5.96
N ALA A 79 -5.96 8.31 -6.12
CA ALA A 79 -5.15 7.65 -5.11
C ALA A 79 -3.77 8.30 -4.98
N LEU A 80 -3.17 8.67 -6.10
CA LEU A 80 -1.87 9.34 -6.08
C LEU A 80 -1.96 10.72 -5.43
N ARG A 81 -3.04 11.45 -5.68
CA ARG A 81 -3.27 12.76 -5.04
C ARG A 81 -3.45 12.62 -3.53
N ALA A 82 -3.97 11.49 -3.05
CA ALA A 82 -4.10 11.22 -1.62
C ALA A 82 -2.77 10.85 -0.97
N GLY A 83 -1.77 10.53 -1.76
CA GLY A 83 -0.43 10.19 -1.29
C GLY A 83 -0.02 8.74 -1.50
N CYS A 84 -0.83 7.93 -2.18
CA CYS A 84 -0.43 6.55 -2.51
C CYS A 84 0.78 6.56 -3.42
N ASP A 85 1.70 5.65 -3.17
CA ASP A 85 2.93 5.55 -3.95
C ASP A 85 2.71 4.77 -5.25
N ALA A 86 1.74 3.87 -5.25
CA ALA A 86 1.35 3.14 -6.46
C ALA A 86 -0.09 2.66 -6.33
N VAL A 87 -0.68 2.30 -7.45
CA VAL A 87 -2.06 1.83 -7.52
C VAL A 87 -2.13 0.63 -8.46
N LEU A 88 -2.82 -0.43 -8.01
CA LEU A 88 -3.12 -1.59 -8.84
C LEU A 88 -4.63 -1.72 -8.98
N PRO A 89 -5.16 -1.67 -10.20
CA PRO A 89 -6.59 -1.93 -10.40
C PRO A 89 -6.89 -3.42 -10.30
N LYS A 90 -8.03 -3.76 -9.69
CA LYS A 90 -8.52 -5.13 -9.66
C LYS A 90 -9.23 -5.44 -10.99
N PRO A 91 -9.20 -6.68 -11.46
CA PRO A 91 -8.53 -7.83 -10.84
C PRO A 91 -7.02 -7.79 -11.06
N CYS A 92 -6.27 -8.14 -10.04
CA CYS A 92 -4.83 -8.34 -10.16
C CYS A 92 -4.46 -9.68 -9.55
N SER A 93 -3.46 -10.34 -10.13
CA SER A 93 -3.01 -11.62 -9.62
C SER A 93 -2.10 -11.43 -8.42
N PRO A 94 -1.93 -12.46 -7.57
CA PRO A 94 -1.02 -12.35 -6.43
C PRO A 94 0.43 -12.05 -6.83
N ASP A 95 0.89 -12.57 -7.96
CA ASP A 95 2.25 -12.29 -8.42
C ASP A 95 2.39 -10.85 -8.90
N GLU A 96 1.36 -10.29 -9.53
CA GLU A 96 1.38 -8.86 -9.88
C GLU A 96 1.49 -7.98 -8.62
N LEU A 97 0.75 -8.35 -7.60
CA LEU A 97 0.80 -7.65 -6.32
C LEU A 97 2.19 -7.76 -5.69
N GLU A 98 2.77 -8.97 -5.70
CA GLU A 98 4.11 -9.19 -5.16
C GLU A 98 5.15 -8.34 -5.88
N ILE A 99 5.09 -8.28 -7.20
CA ILE A 99 6.01 -7.47 -8.00
C ILE A 99 5.91 -6.00 -7.62
N ALA A 100 4.69 -5.51 -7.49
CA ALA A 100 4.46 -4.11 -7.13
C ALA A 100 5.00 -3.80 -5.72
N ILE A 101 4.78 -4.71 -4.78
CA ILE A 101 5.31 -4.56 -3.41
C ILE A 101 6.83 -4.49 -3.44
N ARG A 102 7.48 -5.42 -4.12
CA ARG A 102 8.93 -5.46 -4.18
C ARG A 102 9.51 -4.21 -4.83
N ARG A 103 8.86 -3.68 -5.83
CA ARG A 103 9.29 -2.44 -6.48
C ARG A 103 9.27 -1.25 -5.53
N LEU A 104 8.34 -1.22 -4.59
CA LEU A 104 8.24 -0.13 -3.63
C LEU A 104 9.20 -0.28 -2.47
N ILE A 105 9.55 -1.51 -2.11
CA ILE A 105 10.44 -1.78 -0.97
C ILE A 105 11.90 -1.79 -1.38
N GLU A 106 12.24 -2.44 -2.48
CA GLU A 106 13.61 -2.73 -2.88
C GLU A 106 14.31 -1.66 -3.73
N PRO A 107 13.60 -0.88 -4.56
CA PRO A 107 14.28 -0.06 -5.57
C PRO A 107 15.19 1.02 -5.03
N ARG A 108 15.08 1.37 -3.78
CA ARG A 108 15.90 2.46 -3.23
C ARG A 108 17.38 2.17 -3.31
N SER A 109 17.76 0.93 -3.04
CA SER A 109 19.16 0.55 -3.15
C SER A 109 19.60 0.46 -4.60
N LEU A 110 18.69 0.21 -5.52
CA LEU A 110 18.99 0.12 -6.94
C LEU A 110 19.06 1.48 -7.62
N GLN A 111 18.31 2.45 -7.13
CA GLN A 111 18.23 3.76 -7.72
C GLN A 111 19.49 4.59 -7.50
N ILE A 112 20.27 4.26 -6.51
CA ILE A 112 21.49 5.00 -6.21
C ILE A 112 22.56 4.73 -7.26
N LYS A 113 22.62 3.49 -7.75
CA LYS A 113 23.70 3.05 -8.63
C LYS A 113 23.74 3.70 -10.00
N PRO A 114 22.61 3.89 -10.68
CA PRO A 114 22.64 4.44 -12.02
C PRO A 114 23.13 5.87 -12.08
N ASN A 115 23.11 6.55 -10.98
CA ASN A 115 23.52 7.94 -10.93
C ASN A 115 25.04 8.10 -10.81
N ALA A 116 25.69 7.02 -10.54
CA ALA A 116 27.15 7.01 -10.45
C ALA A 116 27.81 6.89 -11.83
#